data_7f73efc77d5faa559b4b143ecff71519
#
_entry.id   7f73efc77d5faa559b4b143ecff71519
#
_cell.length_a   1.000
_cell.length_b   1.000
_cell.length_c   1.000
_cell.angle_alpha   90.00
_cell.angle_beta   90.00
_cell.angle_gamma   90.00
#
_symmetry.space_group_name_H-M   'P 1'
#
loop_
_entity.id
_entity.type
_entity.pdbx_description
1 polymer ?
#
loop_
_entity_poly.entity_id
_entity_poly.type
_entity_poly.pdbx_seq_one_letter_code
_entity_poly.pdbx_strand_id
1 'polypeptide(L)'
;MYFFSIITDLSLTNLTKIHYLCKRIPETEGKMNIIEAKFAGSCTRASQKPSRRLPEFAFIGRSNVGKSSLINMLCGNSKLAKTSSTPGKTKLINHFIINDSWYLVDLPGYGFAKVSKEGREELRKMINDYILRSGEMVILFVLIDSRHDITKIDREFLANLGENGIPFSIIFTKGDKLGPNALKAQIERDREILSEEWEEMPPMFASSAVTGAGKEEILDYIQQYINL
;
A
#
# COMPACT_ATOMS: atom_id res chain seq x y z
N MET A 1 13.96 -1.54 33.18
CA MET A 1 12.69 -2.16 33.57
C MET A 1 11.62 -1.08 33.69
N TYR A 2 11.24 -0.45 32.56
CA TYR A 2 10.14 0.51 32.43
C TYR A 2 9.90 0.76 30.90
N PHE A 3 9.32 -0.24 30.18
CA PHE A 3 8.93 -0.07 28.76
C PHE A 3 7.69 -0.90 28.39
N PHE A 4 6.87 -1.33 29.37
CA PHE A 4 5.79 -2.29 29.11
C PHE A 4 4.38 -1.76 29.43
N SER A 5 4.15 -0.43 29.50
CA SER A 5 2.87 0.07 30.01
C SER A 5 2.03 0.94 29.05
N ILE A 6 2.41 1.08 27.77
CA ILE A 6 1.64 1.94 26.83
C ILE A 6 1.04 1.15 25.63
N ILE A 7 1.35 -0.14 25.50
CA ILE A 7 0.97 -0.94 24.31
C ILE A 7 -0.42 -1.58 24.42
N THR A 8 -1.05 -1.64 25.59
CA THR A 8 -2.29 -2.41 25.81
C THR A 8 -3.57 -1.76 25.32
N ASP A 9 -3.61 -0.44 25.07
CA ASP A 9 -4.85 0.23 24.63
C ASP A 9 -4.98 0.41 23.11
N LEU A 10 -3.87 0.35 22.37
CA LEU A 10 -3.88 0.48 20.91
C LEU A 10 -4.21 -0.83 20.18
N SER A 11 -3.95 -1.99 20.79
CA SER A 11 -4.13 -3.30 20.15
C SER A 11 -5.59 -3.71 20.02
N LEU A 12 -6.43 -3.39 21.00
CA LEU A 12 -7.86 -3.74 20.98
C LEU A 12 -8.67 -2.93 19.97
N THR A 13 -8.35 -1.64 19.77
CA THR A 13 -9.03 -0.78 18.78
C THR A 13 -8.68 -1.16 17.35
N ASN A 14 -7.45 -1.62 17.08
CA ASN A 14 -7.03 -2.01 15.74
C ASN A 14 -7.52 -3.42 15.35
N LEU A 15 -7.49 -4.39 16.26
CA LEU A 15 -8.09 -5.72 16.05
C LEU A 15 -9.61 -5.63 15.81
N THR A 16 -10.30 -4.75 16.55
CA THR A 16 -11.74 -4.49 16.33
C THR A 16 -11.97 -3.83 14.96
N LYS A 17 -11.07 -2.94 14.52
CA LYS A 17 -11.14 -2.26 13.22
C LYS A 17 -10.92 -3.26 12.06
N ILE A 18 -9.94 -4.18 12.19
CA ILE A 18 -9.69 -5.25 11.20
C ILE A 18 -10.88 -6.21 11.15
N HIS A 19 -11.37 -6.66 12.29
CA HIS A 19 -12.52 -7.58 12.38
C HIS A 19 -13.83 -6.92 11.89
N TYR A 20 -13.99 -5.61 12.09
CA TYR A 20 -15.12 -4.83 11.60
C TYR A 20 -15.06 -4.63 10.07
N LEU A 21 -13.87 -4.42 9.52
CA LEU A 21 -13.65 -4.26 8.08
C LEU A 21 -13.90 -5.58 7.32
N CYS A 22 -13.58 -6.73 7.91
CA CYS A 22 -13.85 -8.04 7.29
C CYS A 22 -15.34 -8.44 7.28
N LYS A 23 -16.20 -7.86 8.11
CA LYS A 23 -17.62 -8.28 8.29
C LYS A 23 -18.66 -7.43 7.56
N ARG A 24 -18.32 -6.27 7.01
CA ARG A 24 -19.24 -5.42 6.22
C ARG A 24 -18.68 -5.21 4.82
N ILE A 25 -19.04 -6.08 3.92
CA ILE A 25 -19.01 -5.81 2.48
C ILE A 25 -20.41 -5.29 2.13
N PRO A 26 -20.65 -3.98 2.00
CA PRO A 26 -21.85 -3.51 1.36
C PRO A 26 -21.76 -3.89 -0.12
N GLU A 27 -22.80 -4.49 -0.68
CA GLU A 27 -22.97 -4.56 -2.13
C GLU A 27 -23.10 -3.14 -2.65
N THR A 28 -21.98 -2.54 -3.05
CA THR A 28 -22.00 -1.23 -3.70
C THR A 28 -22.38 -1.44 -5.14
N GLU A 29 -23.60 -1.05 -5.50
CA GLU A 29 -24.00 -0.92 -6.90
C GLU A 29 -23.19 0.22 -7.55
N GLY A 30 -22.22 -0.16 -8.37
CA GLY A 30 -21.47 0.76 -9.24
C GLY A 30 -19.95 0.56 -9.20
N LYS A 31 -19.34 0.45 -10.37
CA LYS A 31 -17.88 0.42 -10.52
C LYS A 31 -17.27 1.78 -10.19
N MET A 32 -16.19 1.81 -9.41
CA MET A 32 -15.45 3.04 -9.19
C MET A 32 -14.83 3.54 -10.48
N ASN A 33 -15.18 4.78 -10.85
CA ASN A 33 -14.52 5.49 -11.94
C ASN A 33 -13.76 6.71 -11.42
N ILE A 34 -12.46 6.77 -11.71
CA ILE A 34 -11.65 7.96 -11.41
C ILE A 34 -11.82 8.97 -12.54
N ILE A 35 -12.55 10.05 -12.26
CA ILE A 35 -12.80 11.17 -13.18
C ILE A 35 -11.68 12.19 -13.06
N GLU A 36 -11.23 12.44 -11.85
CA GLU A 36 -10.20 13.44 -11.56
C GLU A 36 -9.19 12.91 -10.53
N ALA A 37 -7.91 13.17 -10.81
CA ALA A 37 -6.80 12.91 -9.89
C ALA A 37 -5.82 14.08 -9.94
N LYS A 38 -5.62 14.75 -8.79
CA LYS A 38 -4.76 15.94 -8.66
C LYS A 38 -3.73 15.75 -7.56
N PHE A 39 -2.53 16.28 -7.77
CA PHE A 39 -1.54 16.38 -6.71
C PHE A 39 -2.01 17.36 -5.64
N ALA A 40 -2.11 16.90 -4.38
CA ALA A 40 -2.58 17.68 -3.24
C ALA A 40 -1.44 18.22 -2.36
N GLY A 41 -0.29 17.55 -2.36
CA GLY A 41 0.88 17.99 -1.59
C GLY A 41 1.85 16.87 -1.27
N SER A 42 3.00 17.25 -0.73
CA SER A 42 4.02 16.33 -0.21
C SER A 42 4.37 16.68 1.23
N CYS A 43 4.67 15.66 2.03
CA CYS A 43 5.09 15.85 3.41
C CYS A 43 6.19 14.86 3.80
N THR A 44 6.78 15.07 4.98
CA THR A 44 7.76 14.16 5.61
C THR A 44 7.25 13.58 6.93
N ARG A 45 6.10 14.03 7.41
CA ARG A 45 5.47 13.57 8.66
C ARG A 45 3.95 13.55 8.51
N ALA A 46 3.29 12.66 9.22
CA ALA A 46 1.82 12.57 9.23
C ALA A 46 1.14 13.90 9.62
N SER A 47 1.75 14.68 10.51
CA SER A 47 1.23 15.98 10.94
C SER A 47 1.26 17.09 9.87
N GLN A 48 1.98 16.88 8.75
CA GLN A 48 2.17 17.84 7.66
C GLN A 48 1.32 17.52 6.42
N LYS A 49 0.49 16.48 6.49
CA LYS A 49 -0.37 16.06 5.38
C LYS A 49 -1.44 17.13 5.07
N PRO A 50 -2.12 17.05 3.91
CA PRO A 50 -3.20 17.98 3.58
C PRO A 50 -4.22 18.10 4.71
N SER A 51 -4.73 19.30 4.95
CA SER A 51 -5.61 19.62 6.09
C SER A 51 -6.99 18.98 6.00
N ARG A 52 -7.46 18.69 4.79
CA ARG A 52 -8.75 18.06 4.55
C ARG A 52 -8.69 16.59 4.98
N ARG A 53 -9.54 16.21 5.93
CA ARG A 53 -9.61 14.84 6.43
C ARG A 53 -10.50 14.00 5.53
N LEU A 54 -9.87 13.14 4.74
CA LEU A 54 -10.50 12.21 3.82
C LEU A 54 -9.86 10.82 4.01
N PRO A 55 -10.55 9.72 3.67
CA PRO A 55 -9.95 8.39 3.67
C PRO A 55 -8.66 8.36 2.83
N GLU A 56 -7.62 7.73 3.37
CA GLU A 56 -6.32 7.60 2.71
C GLU A 56 -6.05 6.13 2.36
N PHE A 57 -5.71 5.87 1.10
CA PHE A 57 -5.27 4.58 0.62
C PHE A 57 -3.80 4.72 0.21
N ALA A 58 -2.91 4.13 1.01
CA ALA A 58 -1.48 4.30 0.85
C ALA A 58 -0.85 3.16 0.05
N PHE A 59 0.13 3.49 -0.77
CA PHE A 59 0.85 2.55 -1.63
C PHE A 59 2.33 2.56 -1.28
N ILE A 60 2.89 1.39 -1.00
CA ILE A 60 4.30 1.21 -0.66
C ILE A 60 4.86 -0.03 -1.35
N GLY A 61 6.18 -0.12 -1.47
CA GLY A 61 6.84 -1.29 -2.02
C GLY A 61 8.33 -1.02 -2.20
N ARG A 62 9.08 -2.02 -2.63
CA ARG A 62 10.52 -1.85 -2.89
C ARG A 62 10.78 -0.90 -4.06
N SER A 63 12.00 -0.35 -4.12
CA SER A 63 12.43 0.46 -5.25
C SER A 63 12.27 -0.32 -6.57
N ASN A 64 11.72 0.35 -7.59
CA ASN A 64 11.47 -0.22 -8.92
C ASN A 64 10.45 -1.37 -8.97
N VAL A 65 9.63 -1.56 -7.95
CA VAL A 65 8.53 -2.52 -7.94
C VAL A 65 7.44 -2.18 -8.98
N GLY A 66 7.36 -0.93 -9.43
CA GLY A 66 6.34 -0.46 -10.38
C GLY A 66 5.27 0.44 -9.75
N LYS A 67 5.50 0.94 -8.51
CA LYS A 67 4.52 1.73 -7.75
C LYS A 67 3.98 2.95 -8.50
N SER A 68 4.83 3.83 -9.00
CA SER A 68 4.39 5.02 -9.75
C SER A 68 3.66 4.66 -11.05
N SER A 69 4.05 3.57 -11.72
CA SER A 69 3.35 3.08 -12.90
C SER A 69 1.97 2.54 -12.57
N LEU A 70 1.83 1.81 -11.45
CA LEU A 70 0.54 1.34 -10.95
C LEU A 70 -0.37 2.52 -10.59
N ILE A 71 0.12 3.50 -9.83
CA ILE A 71 -0.62 4.70 -9.46
C ILE A 71 -1.13 5.44 -10.71
N ASN A 72 -0.28 5.64 -11.70
CA ASN A 72 -0.64 6.27 -12.95
C ASN A 72 -1.71 5.47 -13.71
N MET A 73 -1.60 4.16 -13.72
CA MET A 73 -2.58 3.26 -14.37
C MET A 73 -3.94 3.31 -13.65
N LEU A 74 -3.95 3.23 -12.32
CA LEU A 74 -5.19 3.32 -11.53
C LEU A 74 -5.91 4.65 -11.81
N CYS A 75 -5.16 5.76 -11.79
CA CYS A 75 -5.70 7.10 -11.99
C CYS A 75 -5.96 7.46 -13.47
N GLY A 76 -5.61 6.61 -14.44
CA GLY A 76 -5.74 6.94 -15.86
C GLY A 76 -4.90 8.16 -16.28
N ASN A 77 -3.86 8.53 -15.53
CA ASN A 77 -3.04 9.71 -15.74
C ASN A 77 -1.54 9.36 -15.70
N SER A 78 -0.92 9.20 -16.85
CA SER A 78 0.48 8.78 -16.99
C SER A 78 1.51 9.76 -16.41
N LYS A 79 1.10 10.98 -16.07
CA LYS A 79 1.98 12.05 -15.55
C LYS A 79 1.71 12.38 -14.08
N LEU A 80 0.78 11.71 -13.40
CA LEU A 80 0.38 12.03 -12.03
C LEU A 80 1.54 11.74 -11.04
N ALA A 81 1.99 10.49 -10.97
CA ALA A 81 3.15 10.10 -10.18
C ALA A 81 4.40 10.06 -11.07
N LYS A 82 5.48 10.71 -10.61
CA LYS A 82 6.75 10.74 -11.36
C LYS A 82 7.37 9.35 -11.40
N THR A 83 7.40 8.75 -12.58
CA THR A 83 8.12 7.50 -12.83
C THR A 83 9.63 7.78 -12.94
N SER A 84 10.45 6.93 -12.36
CA SER A 84 11.92 7.05 -12.44
C SER A 84 12.55 5.66 -12.45
N SER A 85 13.47 5.46 -13.36
CA SER A 85 14.36 4.28 -13.37
C SER A 85 15.45 4.35 -12.29
N THR A 86 15.67 5.53 -11.70
CA THR A 86 16.69 5.72 -10.67
C THR A 86 16.11 5.47 -9.28
N PRO A 87 16.61 4.47 -8.51
CA PRO A 87 16.16 4.18 -7.17
C PRO A 87 16.36 5.35 -6.20
N GLY A 88 15.43 5.54 -5.25
CA GLY A 88 15.58 6.49 -4.15
C GLY A 88 15.15 7.93 -4.46
N LYS A 89 14.38 8.18 -5.53
CA LYS A 89 13.89 9.54 -5.86
C LYS A 89 12.68 9.97 -5.03
N THR A 90 11.79 9.08 -4.62
CA THR A 90 10.68 9.43 -3.76
C THR A 90 11.18 9.49 -2.31
N LYS A 91 11.54 10.69 -1.88
CA LYS A 91 11.95 10.97 -0.49
C LYS A 91 10.84 11.63 0.33
N LEU A 92 9.66 11.79 -0.25
CA LEU A 92 8.50 12.45 0.35
C LEU A 92 7.28 11.55 0.24
N ILE A 93 6.34 11.75 1.13
CA ILE A 93 5.01 11.17 1.07
C ILE A 93 4.18 12.09 0.17
N ASN A 94 3.68 11.57 -0.95
CA ASN A 94 2.90 12.35 -1.90
C ASN A 94 1.42 12.01 -1.79
N HIS A 95 0.57 13.02 -1.64
CA HIS A 95 -0.88 12.87 -1.60
C HIS A 95 -1.48 13.31 -2.93
N PHE A 96 -2.35 12.48 -3.49
CA PHE A 96 -3.16 12.77 -4.66
C PHE A 96 -4.63 12.71 -4.26
N ILE A 97 -5.37 13.81 -4.46
CA ILE A 97 -6.80 13.81 -4.21
C ILE A 97 -7.52 13.22 -5.42
N ILE A 98 -8.41 12.28 -5.16
CA ILE A 98 -9.14 11.52 -6.18
C ILE A 98 -10.63 11.84 -6.06
N ASN A 99 -11.24 12.26 -7.17
CA ASN A 99 -12.67 12.62 -7.26
C ASN A 99 -13.12 13.55 -6.12
N ASP A 100 -12.22 14.36 -5.59
CA ASP A 100 -12.44 15.25 -4.45
C ASP A 100 -12.97 14.54 -3.17
N SER A 101 -12.81 13.23 -3.04
CA SER A 101 -13.44 12.39 -2.01
C SER A 101 -12.49 11.53 -1.17
N TRP A 102 -11.30 11.20 -1.66
CA TRP A 102 -10.30 10.40 -0.95
C TRP A 102 -8.88 10.69 -1.42
N TYR A 103 -7.89 10.24 -0.67
CA TYR A 103 -6.48 10.37 -1.05
C TYR A 103 -5.87 9.05 -1.46
N LEU A 104 -5.22 9.04 -2.62
CA LEU A 104 -4.20 8.07 -2.94
C LEU A 104 -2.86 8.61 -2.44
N VAL A 105 -2.14 7.81 -1.63
CA VAL A 105 -0.90 8.25 -1.00
C VAL A 105 0.27 7.39 -1.48
N ASP A 106 1.26 8.05 -2.09
CA ASP A 106 2.49 7.43 -2.59
C ASP A 106 3.59 7.54 -1.53
N LEU A 107 3.85 6.44 -0.80
CA LEU A 107 4.90 6.38 0.21
C LEU A 107 6.27 6.12 -0.42
N PRO A 108 7.37 6.60 0.20
CA PRO A 108 8.71 6.16 -0.16
C PRO A 108 8.82 4.63 -0.12
N GLY A 109 9.56 4.04 -1.04
CA GLY A 109 9.79 2.60 -1.03
C GLY A 109 10.62 2.16 0.19
N TYR A 110 10.46 0.92 0.64
CA TYR A 110 11.35 0.28 1.61
C TYR A 110 12.44 -0.55 0.90
N GLY A 111 13.48 -1.04 1.63
CA GLY A 111 14.54 -1.87 1.05
C GLY A 111 15.71 -1.11 0.39
N PHE A 112 15.86 0.12 0.63
CA PHE A 112 16.82 1.20 0.28
C PHE A 112 18.25 0.79 -0.15
N ALA A 113 18.46 -0.07 -1.15
CA ALA A 113 19.76 -0.60 -1.54
C ALA A 113 20.82 0.47 -1.97
N LYS A 114 20.38 1.70 -2.32
CA LYS A 114 21.27 2.77 -2.81
C LYS A 114 21.23 4.05 -1.98
N VAL A 115 20.79 3.97 -0.73
CA VAL A 115 20.73 5.14 0.19
C VAL A 115 21.73 4.91 1.33
N SER A 116 22.37 5.99 1.83
CA SER A 116 23.26 5.92 2.98
C SER A 116 22.54 5.32 4.20
N LYS A 117 23.29 4.88 5.21
CA LYS A 117 22.72 4.32 6.44
C LYS A 117 21.78 5.33 7.14
N GLU A 118 22.22 6.59 7.21
CA GLU A 118 21.46 7.70 7.81
C GLU A 118 20.17 7.96 7.01
N GLY A 119 20.27 8.06 5.68
CA GLY A 119 19.09 8.28 4.83
C GLY A 119 18.09 7.13 4.86
N ARG A 120 18.54 5.88 5.06
CA ARG A 120 17.64 4.73 5.28
C ARG A 120 16.86 4.86 6.57
N GLU A 121 17.54 5.28 7.64
CA GLU A 121 16.91 5.47 8.93
C GLU A 121 15.88 6.60 8.91
N GLU A 122 16.17 7.72 8.23
CA GLU A 122 15.24 8.82 8.04
C GLU A 122 13.98 8.38 7.27
N LEU A 123 14.15 7.65 6.18
CA LEU A 123 13.03 7.14 5.40
C LEU A 123 12.19 6.12 6.19
N ARG A 124 12.83 5.24 6.98
CA ARG A 124 12.14 4.30 7.84
C ARG A 124 11.32 5.02 8.91
N LYS A 125 11.87 6.04 9.55
CA LYS A 125 11.16 6.88 10.53
C LYS A 125 9.97 7.59 9.90
N MET A 126 10.13 8.14 8.70
CA MET A 126 9.05 8.80 7.95
C MET A 126 7.92 7.84 7.62
N ILE A 127 8.23 6.65 7.10
CA ILE A 127 7.24 5.62 6.77
C ILE A 127 6.48 5.18 8.03
N ASN A 128 7.20 4.87 9.11
CA ASN A 128 6.60 4.44 10.37
C ASN A 128 5.74 5.55 11.00
N ASP A 129 6.21 6.80 10.98
CA ASP A 129 5.42 7.93 11.48
C ASP A 129 4.09 8.06 10.72
N TYR A 130 4.13 7.92 9.40
CA TYR A 130 2.91 7.99 8.59
C TYR A 130 1.98 6.79 8.86
N ILE A 131 2.49 5.57 8.78
CA ILE A 131 1.68 4.34 8.94
C ILE A 131 1.01 4.29 10.32
N LEU A 132 1.73 4.68 11.38
CA LEU A 132 1.23 4.59 12.76
C LEU A 132 0.38 5.79 13.18
N ARG A 133 0.50 6.95 12.52
CA ARG A 133 -0.08 8.22 13.00
C ARG A 133 -0.96 8.94 11.99
N SER A 134 -1.15 8.42 10.78
CA SER A 134 -1.97 9.10 9.78
C SER A 134 -3.41 9.34 10.27
N GLY A 135 -3.99 8.40 10.99
CA GLY A 135 -5.36 8.49 11.50
C GLY A 135 -6.44 8.26 10.43
N GLU A 136 -6.24 8.76 9.21
CA GLU A 136 -7.14 8.61 8.08
C GLU A 136 -6.75 7.48 7.11
N MET A 137 -5.58 6.83 7.32
CA MET A 137 -5.17 5.69 6.50
C MET A 137 -6.09 4.49 6.75
N VAL A 138 -6.80 4.08 5.72
CA VAL A 138 -7.74 2.96 5.75
C VAL A 138 -7.03 1.64 5.45
N ILE A 139 -6.27 1.61 4.35
CA ILE A 139 -5.56 0.41 3.87
C ILE A 139 -4.19 0.82 3.33
N LEU A 140 -3.18 0.00 3.64
CA LEU A 140 -1.86 0.07 3.06
C LEU A 140 -1.71 -1.02 1.97
N PHE A 141 -1.57 -0.63 0.72
CA PHE A 141 -1.24 -1.55 -0.37
C PHE A 141 0.27 -1.78 -0.45
N VAL A 142 0.70 -3.01 -0.21
CA VAL A 142 2.10 -3.42 -0.30
C VAL A 142 2.36 -4.06 -1.66
N LEU A 143 3.23 -3.44 -2.45
CA LEU A 143 3.54 -3.88 -3.80
C LEU A 143 4.71 -4.85 -3.82
N ILE A 144 4.51 -5.98 -4.49
CA ILE A 144 5.50 -7.05 -4.70
C ILE A 144 5.68 -7.28 -6.21
N ASP A 145 6.91 -7.43 -6.67
CA ASP A 145 7.21 -7.72 -8.07
C ASP A 145 6.98 -9.20 -8.37
N SER A 146 5.96 -9.53 -9.15
CA SER A 146 5.55 -10.91 -9.44
C SER A 146 6.60 -11.76 -10.18
N ARG A 147 7.67 -11.16 -10.66
CA ARG A 147 8.75 -11.89 -11.37
C ARG A 147 9.69 -12.67 -10.45
N HIS A 148 9.60 -12.45 -9.15
CA HIS A 148 10.50 -13.01 -8.14
C HIS A 148 9.68 -13.47 -6.94
N ASP A 149 10.18 -14.48 -6.26
CA ASP A 149 9.61 -14.91 -4.98
C ASP A 149 9.65 -13.75 -3.97
N ILE A 150 8.70 -13.76 -3.04
CA ILE A 150 8.65 -12.80 -1.96
C ILE A 150 9.95 -12.84 -1.16
N THR A 151 10.58 -11.67 -1.00
CA THR A 151 11.89 -11.62 -0.35
C THR A 151 11.78 -11.58 1.17
N LYS A 152 12.86 -11.92 1.86
CA LYS A 152 12.94 -11.79 3.32
C LYS A 152 12.57 -10.38 3.81
N ILE A 153 13.01 -9.33 3.09
CA ILE A 153 12.69 -7.94 3.45
C ILE A 153 11.19 -7.65 3.32
N ASP A 154 10.53 -8.22 2.29
CA ASP A 154 9.09 -8.08 2.12
C ASP A 154 8.35 -8.79 3.26
N ARG A 155 8.75 -10.02 3.61
CA ARG A 155 8.17 -10.78 4.73
C ARG A 155 8.34 -10.06 6.08
N GLU A 156 9.55 -9.59 6.39
CA GLU A 156 9.82 -8.80 7.61
C GLU A 156 8.96 -7.53 7.68
N PHE A 157 8.74 -6.87 6.53
CA PHE A 157 7.87 -5.69 6.48
C PHE A 157 6.40 -6.05 6.72
N LEU A 158 5.88 -7.10 6.08
CA LEU A 158 4.51 -7.58 6.27
C LEU A 158 4.29 -8.04 7.72
N ALA A 159 5.21 -8.82 8.30
CA ALA A 159 5.13 -9.25 9.70
C ALA A 159 5.03 -8.05 10.65
N ASN A 160 5.85 -7.00 10.43
CA ASN A 160 5.79 -5.77 11.23
C ASN A 160 4.43 -5.05 11.08
N LEU A 161 3.80 -5.07 9.92
CA LEU A 161 2.45 -4.51 9.74
C LEU A 161 1.42 -5.29 10.56
N GLY A 162 1.48 -6.63 10.53
CA GLY A 162 0.59 -7.49 11.31
C GLY A 162 0.75 -7.31 12.81
N GLU A 163 1.99 -7.31 13.31
CA GLU A 163 2.31 -7.07 14.72
C GLU A 163 1.77 -5.72 15.25
N ASN A 164 1.71 -4.71 14.37
CA ASN A 164 1.17 -3.39 14.71
C ASN A 164 -0.32 -3.24 14.37
N GLY A 165 -1.00 -4.29 13.93
CA GLY A 165 -2.43 -4.27 13.58
C GLY A 165 -2.76 -3.30 12.44
N ILE A 166 -1.86 -3.11 11.48
CA ILE A 166 -2.05 -2.21 10.33
C ILE A 166 -2.82 -2.96 9.25
N PRO A 167 -4.01 -2.47 8.81
CA PRO A 167 -4.74 -3.05 7.69
C PRO A 167 -3.93 -2.93 6.40
N PHE A 168 -3.67 -4.05 5.73
CA PHE A 168 -2.96 -4.03 4.45
C PHE A 168 -3.48 -5.05 3.46
N SER A 169 -3.13 -4.85 2.20
CA SER A 169 -3.38 -5.76 1.07
C SER A 169 -2.14 -5.86 0.21
N ILE A 170 -1.95 -6.96 -0.50
CA ILE A 170 -0.79 -7.18 -1.36
C ILE A 170 -1.19 -6.97 -2.82
N ILE A 171 -0.36 -6.24 -3.59
CA ILE A 171 -0.51 -6.11 -5.04
C ILE A 171 0.73 -6.68 -5.73
N PHE A 172 0.55 -7.78 -6.43
CA PHE A 172 1.57 -8.34 -7.31
C PHE A 172 1.62 -7.54 -8.61
N THR A 173 2.71 -6.82 -8.82
CA THR A 173 2.91 -5.95 -9.98
C THR A 173 3.63 -6.65 -11.11
N LYS A 174 3.61 -6.06 -12.32
CA LYS A 174 4.30 -6.55 -13.52
C LYS A 174 3.85 -7.92 -13.99
N GLY A 175 2.58 -8.26 -13.76
CA GLY A 175 2.00 -9.53 -14.19
C GLY A 175 2.12 -9.80 -15.71
N ASP A 176 2.27 -8.73 -16.52
CA ASP A 176 2.53 -8.83 -17.96
C ASP A 176 3.88 -9.46 -18.33
N LYS A 177 4.80 -9.55 -17.39
CA LYS A 177 6.12 -10.18 -17.60
C LYS A 177 6.11 -11.70 -17.45
N LEU A 178 4.99 -12.25 -17.00
CA LEU A 178 4.76 -13.69 -16.86
C LEU A 178 3.54 -14.09 -17.70
N GLY A 179 3.56 -15.33 -18.20
CA GLY A 179 2.34 -15.92 -18.77
C GLY A 179 1.30 -16.17 -17.66
N PRO A 180 -0.01 -16.25 -18.00
CA PRO A 180 -1.08 -16.38 -16.99
C PRO A 180 -0.88 -17.54 -16.01
N ASN A 181 -0.47 -18.71 -16.47
CA ASN A 181 -0.21 -19.87 -15.63
C ASN A 181 1.01 -19.66 -14.70
N ALA A 182 2.08 -19.04 -15.23
CA ALA A 182 3.27 -18.73 -14.45
C ALA A 182 2.99 -17.67 -13.38
N LEU A 183 2.17 -16.66 -13.69
CA LEU A 183 1.74 -15.65 -12.72
C LEU A 183 0.91 -16.28 -11.60
N LYS A 184 -0.06 -17.14 -11.95
CA LYS A 184 -0.87 -17.86 -10.96
C LYS A 184 0.00 -18.73 -10.06
N ALA A 185 0.92 -19.51 -10.64
CA ALA A 185 1.84 -20.35 -9.90
C ALA A 185 2.79 -19.56 -8.99
N GLN A 186 3.22 -18.35 -9.42
CA GLN A 186 4.05 -17.47 -8.61
C GLN A 186 3.30 -16.93 -7.41
N ILE A 187 2.08 -16.44 -7.61
CA ILE A 187 1.22 -15.92 -6.51
C ILE A 187 0.93 -17.04 -5.51
N GLU A 188 0.66 -18.26 -5.98
CA GLU A 188 0.39 -19.39 -5.08
C GLU A 188 1.62 -19.77 -4.26
N ARG A 189 2.83 -19.81 -4.84
CA ARG A 189 4.07 -20.02 -4.08
C ARG A 189 4.27 -18.96 -3.00
N ASP A 190 4.06 -17.69 -3.34
CA ASP A 190 4.20 -16.60 -2.36
C ASP A 190 3.14 -16.69 -1.27
N ARG A 191 1.93 -17.16 -1.62
CA ARG A 191 0.85 -17.44 -0.65
C ARG A 191 1.24 -18.57 0.29
N GLU A 192 1.79 -19.67 -0.22
CA GLU A 192 2.27 -20.81 0.58
C GLU A 192 3.35 -20.35 1.58
N ILE A 193 4.33 -19.56 1.12
CA ILE A 193 5.38 -19.00 1.99
C ILE A 193 4.78 -18.12 3.09
N LEU A 194 3.80 -17.29 2.78
CA LEU A 194 3.16 -16.41 3.76
C LEU A 194 2.26 -17.19 4.72
N SER A 195 1.63 -18.30 4.28
CA SER A 195 0.77 -19.13 5.14
C SER A 195 1.51 -19.82 6.28
N GLU A 196 2.84 -19.91 6.21
CA GLU A 196 3.66 -20.36 7.32
C GLU A 196 3.66 -19.38 8.51
N GLU A 197 3.38 -18.09 8.26
CA GLU A 197 3.45 -17.01 9.25
C GLU A 197 2.07 -16.40 9.56
N TRP A 198 1.05 -16.64 8.72
CA TRP A 198 -0.27 -15.98 8.78
C TRP A 198 -1.41 -17.00 8.81
N GLU A 199 -2.28 -16.92 9.82
CA GLU A 199 -3.50 -17.72 9.90
C GLU A 199 -4.53 -17.28 8.84
N GLU A 200 -4.70 -15.96 8.66
CA GLU A 200 -5.57 -15.37 7.65
C GLU A 200 -4.74 -14.56 6.64
N MET A 201 -4.88 -14.91 5.37
CA MET A 201 -4.18 -14.21 4.29
C MET A 201 -4.79 -12.82 4.05
N PRO A 202 -3.96 -11.78 3.90
CA PRO A 202 -4.43 -10.49 3.45
C PRO A 202 -5.00 -10.59 2.03
N PRO A 203 -5.92 -9.71 1.63
CA PRO A 203 -6.36 -9.63 0.23
C PRO A 203 -5.19 -9.44 -0.72
N MET A 204 -5.19 -10.19 -1.82
CA MET A 204 -4.11 -10.22 -2.81
C MET A 204 -4.66 -9.92 -4.20
N PHE A 205 -3.99 -9.04 -4.94
CA PHE A 205 -4.35 -8.62 -6.29
C PHE A 205 -3.18 -8.84 -7.25
N ALA A 206 -3.47 -9.27 -8.47
CA ALA A 206 -2.51 -9.28 -9.56
C ALA A 206 -2.69 -8.04 -10.42
N SER A 207 -1.60 -7.38 -10.84
CA SER A 207 -1.70 -6.18 -11.65
C SER A 207 -0.64 -6.05 -12.73
N SER A 208 -0.99 -5.33 -13.79
CA SER A 208 -0.06 -4.88 -14.82
C SER A 208 -0.38 -3.45 -15.23
N ALA A 209 0.55 -2.54 -14.97
CA ALA A 209 0.42 -1.16 -15.42
C ALA A 209 0.54 -1.01 -16.95
N VAL A 210 1.00 -2.04 -17.65
CA VAL A 210 1.13 -2.05 -19.13
C VAL A 210 -0.19 -2.44 -19.78
N THR A 211 -0.87 -3.45 -19.25
CA THR A 211 -2.12 -3.98 -19.84
C THR A 211 -3.38 -3.40 -19.20
N GLY A 212 -3.25 -2.78 -18.01
CA GLY A 212 -4.39 -2.32 -17.21
C GLY A 212 -5.02 -3.43 -16.36
N ALA A 213 -4.49 -4.66 -16.38
CA ALA A 213 -5.02 -5.75 -15.58
C ALA A 213 -4.98 -5.44 -14.07
N GLY A 214 -6.01 -5.87 -13.35
CA GLY A 214 -6.18 -5.65 -11.91
C GLY A 214 -6.67 -4.25 -11.53
N LYS A 215 -6.85 -3.32 -12.49
CA LYS A 215 -7.31 -1.96 -12.19
C LYS A 215 -8.69 -1.95 -11.54
N GLU A 216 -9.66 -2.59 -12.18
CA GLU A 216 -11.04 -2.61 -11.68
C GLU A 216 -11.12 -3.27 -10.31
N GLU A 217 -10.50 -4.44 -10.13
CA GLU A 217 -10.51 -5.19 -8.87
C GLU A 217 -9.94 -4.36 -7.69
N ILE A 218 -8.83 -3.65 -7.92
CA ILE A 218 -8.22 -2.79 -6.89
C ILE A 218 -9.12 -1.58 -6.59
N LEU A 219 -9.71 -0.94 -7.61
CA LEU A 219 -10.59 0.20 -7.42
C LEU A 219 -11.91 -0.20 -6.75
N ASP A 220 -12.50 -1.32 -7.13
CA ASP A 220 -13.73 -1.85 -6.50
C ASP A 220 -13.47 -2.22 -5.04
N TYR A 221 -12.28 -2.75 -4.72
CA TYR A 221 -11.88 -3.00 -3.35
C TYR A 221 -11.74 -1.70 -2.54
N ILE A 222 -11.12 -0.65 -3.10
CA ILE A 222 -11.04 0.68 -2.47
C ILE A 222 -12.45 1.26 -2.25
N GLN A 223 -13.36 1.13 -3.22
CA GLN A 223 -14.73 1.65 -3.16
C GLN A 223 -15.50 1.14 -1.94
N GLN A 224 -15.27 -0.09 -1.52
CA GLN A 224 -15.93 -0.69 -0.35
C GLN A 224 -15.66 0.08 0.96
N TYR A 225 -14.55 0.82 1.02
CA TYR A 225 -14.09 1.50 2.24
C TYR A 225 -14.19 3.03 2.20
N ILE A 226 -14.55 3.62 1.05
CA ILE A 226 -14.66 5.09 0.95
C ILE A 226 -15.87 5.62 1.71
N ASN A 227 -16.94 4.84 1.82
CA ASN A 227 -18.21 5.24 2.40
C ASN A 227 -18.41 4.70 3.83
N LEU A 228 -17.36 4.19 4.46
CA LEU A 228 -17.35 3.77 5.87
C LEU A 228 -16.95 4.92 6.77
#